data_8b009e5fd305696225707aa2b69252e2
#
_entry.id   8b009e5fd305696225707aa2b69252e2
#
_cell.length_a   1.000
_cell.length_b   1.000
_cell.length_c   1.000
_cell.angle_alpha   90.00
_cell.angle_beta   90.00
_cell.angle_gamma   90.00
#
_symmetry.space_group_name_H-M   'P 1'
#
loop_
_entity.id
_entity.type
_entity.pdbx_description
1 polymer ?
#
loop_
_entity_poly.entity_id
_entity_poly.type
_entity_poly.pdbx_seq_one_letter_code
_entity_poly.pdbx_strand_id
1 'polypeptide(L)'
;MQDFNWKPIEPLSDKEREIDLAATNALYETWWDARKRLEESSSENLTAFIGRLVRRLSVETGILERLYDLDRGTTEALITRGFIEELVARTNTDIEPSRLIDILRDQESAIQLVMDCVAGNRDFTKGFMHDLHVMLTQHQNTTTAVDQHGNRREIALARGTFKEQPNNPRRPEGTIHEYCPPIHVESEIENLLNWLDDYKDEDPIVVATWFHHRFTQIHPYQDGNGRVARALTTLILMRANLLPLVIDRDMRAEYLDALESADLGELTPLATLFARLERAAILEALSVDADTDIDQAHKLTTAVIANLAAKFNRKREVHDTKLRKVNAVAKELRQQSRGDLEQSFSQLKDSLAVIYPSEVHIS
;
A
#
# COMPACT_ATOMS: atom_id res chain seq x y z
N MET A 1 -6.93 -7.37 -19.54
CA MET A 1 -6.53 -8.23 -18.41
C MET A 1 -7.40 -9.46 -18.39
N GLN A 2 -6.91 -10.58 -17.86
CA GLN A 2 -7.69 -11.80 -17.67
C GLN A 2 -8.28 -11.80 -16.26
N ASP A 3 -9.33 -12.62 -16.04
CA ASP A 3 -9.83 -12.90 -14.70
C ASP A 3 -8.70 -13.48 -13.84
N PHE A 4 -8.62 -13.05 -12.58
CA PHE A 4 -7.72 -13.65 -11.60
C PHE A 4 -8.49 -14.71 -10.83
N ASN A 5 -8.07 -15.95 -10.98
CA ASN A 5 -8.65 -17.09 -10.26
C ASN A 5 -7.83 -17.33 -8.99
N TRP A 6 -8.52 -17.46 -7.86
CA TRP A 6 -7.89 -17.77 -6.59
C TRP A 6 -7.08 -19.08 -6.64
N LYS A 7 -5.96 -19.07 -5.93
CA LYS A 7 -5.12 -20.24 -5.65
C LYS A 7 -4.82 -20.29 -4.16
N PRO A 8 -4.61 -21.49 -3.57
CA PRO A 8 -4.12 -21.59 -2.20
C PRO A 8 -2.90 -20.72 -1.99
N ILE A 9 -2.77 -20.14 -0.79
CA ILE A 9 -1.58 -19.36 -0.46
C ILE A 9 -0.34 -20.26 -0.41
N GLU A 10 0.81 -19.65 -0.66
CA GLU A 10 2.10 -20.36 -0.65
C GLU A 10 3.00 -19.83 0.46
N PRO A 11 3.86 -20.70 1.05
CA PRO A 11 4.88 -20.26 2.01
C PRO A 11 5.84 -19.26 1.36
N LEU A 12 6.64 -18.60 2.18
CA LEU A 12 7.70 -17.70 1.71
C LEU A 12 8.73 -18.49 0.90
N SER A 13 8.86 -18.17 -0.39
CA SER A 13 9.77 -18.87 -1.31
C SER A 13 11.21 -18.36 -1.17
N ASP A 14 12.19 -19.15 -1.64
CA ASP A 14 13.60 -18.74 -1.66
C ASP A 14 13.81 -17.46 -2.49
N LYS A 15 13.10 -17.32 -3.62
CA LYS A 15 13.12 -16.09 -4.42
C LYS A 15 12.66 -14.86 -3.64
N GLU A 16 11.64 -15.01 -2.81
CA GLU A 16 11.12 -13.92 -1.98
C GLU A 16 12.07 -13.59 -0.81
N ARG A 17 12.79 -14.58 -0.26
CA ARG A 17 13.83 -14.37 0.77
C ARG A 17 15.04 -13.60 0.26
N GLU A 18 15.36 -13.73 -1.03
CA GLU A 18 16.49 -13.07 -1.70
C GLU A 18 16.17 -11.65 -2.20
N ILE A 19 15.00 -11.08 -1.86
CA ILE A 19 14.66 -9.69 -2.23
C ILE A 19 15.68 -8.74 -1.60
N ASP A 20 16.37 -7.96 -2.45
CA ASP A 20 17.40 -7.01 -2.02
C ASP A 20 16.78 -5.76 -1.37
N LEU A 21 16.89 -5.68 -0.04
CA LEU A 21 16.50 -4.55 0.79
C LEU A 21 17.70 -3.90 1.51
N ALA A 22 18.93 -4.15 1.05
CA ALA A 22 20.16 -3.72 1.72
C ALA A 22 20.18 -2.22 2.10
N ALA A 23 19.61 -1.35 1.26
CA ALA A 23 19.53 0.09 1.55
C ALA A 23 18.63 0.44 2.76
N THR A 24 17.67 -0.42 3.10
CA THR A 24 16.80 -0.24 4.28
C THR A 24 17.42 -0.95 5.48
N ASN A 25 17.93 -2.15 5.29
CA ASN A 25 18.56 -2.96 6.33
C ASN A 25 19.77 -2.26 6.95
N ALA A 26 20.52 -1.49 6.16
CA ALA A 26 21.63 -0.68 6.64
C ALA A 26 21.23 0.39 7.69
N LEU A 27 19.93 0.73 7.79
CA LEU A 27 19.41 1.66 8.79
C LEU A 27 18.95 0.99 10.08
N TYR A 28 18.74 -0.33 10.08
CA TYR A 28 18.17 -1.03 11.24
C TYR A 28 19.01 -0.87 12.48
N GLU A 29 20.30 -1.12 12.43
CA GLU A 29 21.19 -0.97 13.59
C GLU A 29 21.18 0.46 14.12
N THR A 30 21.27 1.45 13.22
CA THR A 30 21.21 2.87 13.62
C THR A 30 19.88 3.21 14.28
N TRP A 31 18.77 2.67 13.76
CA TRP A 31 17.45 2.89 14.32
C TRP A 31 17.29 2.18 15.66
N TRP A 32 17.67 0.93 15.79
CA TRP A 32 17.55 0.16 17.03
C TRP A 32 18.36 0.81 18.17
N ASP A 33 19.57 1.29 17.88
CA ASP A 33 20.38 2.00 18.84
C ASP A 33 19.75 3.36 19.25
N ALA A 34 19.23 4.11 18.30
CA ALA A 34 18.53 5.35 18.56
C ALA A 34 17.25 5.12 19.38
N ARG A 35 16.43 4.16 18.98
CA ARG A 35 15.20 3.78 19.69
C ARG A 35 15.48 3.42 21.13
N LYS A 36 16.48 2.56 21.39
CA LYS A 36 16.86 2.16 22.75
C LYS A 36 17.22 3.37 23.61
N ARG A 37 18.03 4.29 23.11
CA ARG A 37 18.37 5.53 23.82
C ARG A 37 17.15 6.39 24.11
N LEU A 38 16.27 6.56 23.13
CA LEU A 38 15.05 7.35 23.25
C LEU A 38 14.08 6.73 24.28
N GLU A 39 13.95 5.40 24.31
CA GLU A 39 13.15 4.70 25.30
C GLU A 39 13.76 4.82 26.71
N GLU A 40 15.07 4.67 26.86
CA GLU A 40 15.78 4.85 28.14
C GLU A 40 15.70 6.27 28.68
N SER A 41 15.70 7.28 27.80
CA SER A 41 15.55 8.70 28.18
C SER A 41 14.10 9.11 28.45
N SER A 42 13.12 8.21 28.28
CA SER A 42 11.68 8.49 28.35
C SER A 42 11.28 9.68 27.46
N SER A 43 11.79 9.72 26.24
CA SER A 43 11.67 10.86 25.32
C SER A 43 10.20 11.15 24.99
N GLU A 44 9.71 12.32 25.42
CA GLU A 44 8.39 12.85 25.04
C GLU A 44 8.29 13.03 23.51
N ASN A 45 9.42 13.34 22.86
CA ASN A 45 9.50 13.51 21.42
C ASN A 45 9.22 12.21 20.65
N LEU A 46 9.78 11.06 21.10
CA LEU A 46 9.49 9.77 20.49
C LEU A 46 8.01 9.39 20.67
N THR A 47 7.47 9.60 21.87
CA THR A 47 6.06 9.34 22.15
C THR A 47 5.15 10.20 21.27
N ALA A 48 5.45 11.47 21.13
CA ALA A 48 4.71 12.39 20.25
C ALA A 48 4.85 12.02 18.77
N PHE A 49 6.04 11.57 18.34
CA PHE A 49 6.29 11.11 16.98
C PHE A 49 5.46 9.84 16.67
N ILE A 50 5.54 8.82 17.51
CA ILE A 50 4.75 7.58 17.36
C ILE A 50 3.25 7.91 17.35
N GLY A 51 2.79 8.79 18.25
CA GLY A 51 1.40 9.22 18.28
C GLY A 51 0.94 9.90 16.98
N ARG A 52 1.77 10.72 16.36
CA ARG A 52 1.48 11.30 15.02
C ARG A 52 1.45 10.23 13.94
N LEU A 53 2.38 9.27 13.97
CA LEU A 53 2.44 8.18 12.99
C LEU A 53 1.20 7.28 13.08
N VAL A 54 0.76 6.95 14.29
CA VAL A 54 -0.48 6.19 14.56
C VAL A 54 -1.70 6.94 14.02
N ARG A 55 -1.83 8.25 14.29
CA ARG A 55 -2.94 9.05 13.76
C ARG A 55 -2.90 9.15 12.24
N ARG A 56 -1.70 9.29 11.64
CA ARG A 56 -1.53 9.27 10.17
C ARG A 56 -2.00 7.95 9.58
N LEU A 57 -1.58 6.82 10.15
CA LEU A 57 -2.05 5.49 9.75
C LEU A 57 -3.58 5.38 9.84
N SER A 58 -4.16 5.86 10.95
CA SER A 58 -5.61 5.82 11.19
C SER A 58 -6.38 6.63 10.15
N VAL A 59 -5.91 7.84 9.80
CA VAL A 59 -6.57 8.69 8.79
C VAL A 59 -6.40 8.11 7.39
N GLU A 60 -5.17 7.79 7.00
CA GLU A 60 -4.88 7.38 5.62
C GLU A 60 -5.49 6.00 5.30
N THR A 61 -5.58 5.09 6.28
CA THR A 61 -6.17 3.77 6.03
C THR A 61 -7.66 3.87 5.65
N GLY A 62 -8.42 4.79 6.25
CA GLY A 62 -9.83 5.02 5.90
C GLY A 62 -9.99 5.68 4.53
N ILE A 63 -9.09 6.59 4.16
CA ILE A 63 -9.08 7.22 2.84
C ILE A 63 -8.73 6.19 1.74
N LEU A 64 -7.75 5.31 1.99
CA LEU A 64 -7.41 4.22 1.07
C LEU A 64 -8.60 3.31 0.79
N GLU A 65 -9.40 3.02 1.83
CA GLU A 65 -10.62 2.20 1.74
C GLU A 65 -11.83 2.98 1.22
N ARG A 66 -11.69 4.28 0.94
CA ARG A 66 -12.78 5.15 0.50
C ARG A 66 -13.97 5.19 1.49
N LEU A 67 -13.68 5.07 2.77
CA LEU A 67 -14.69 5.24 3.81
C LEU A 67 -15.10 6.71 3.95
N TYR A 68 -14.18 7.60 3.66
CA TYR A 68 -14.34 9.06 3.63
C TYR A 68 -13.26 9.68 2.75
N ASP A 69 -13.48 10.93 2.37
CA ASP A 69 -12.46 11.79 1.78
C ASP A 69 -12.22 13.00 2.68
N LEU A 70 -10.96 13.41 2.80
CA LEU A 70 -10.53 14.56 3.58
C LEU A 70 -9.49 15.35 2.78
N ASP A 71 -9.62 16.68 2.77
CA ASP A 71 -8.57 17.52 2.24
C ASP A 71 -7.27 17.42 3.05
N ARG A 72 -6.15 17.79 2.42
CA ARG A 72 -4.82 17.67 3.04
C ARG A 72 -4.65 18.52 4.28
N GLY A 73 -5.25 19.70 4.31
CA GLY A 73 -5.15 20.62 5.46
C GLY A 73 -5.85 20.05 6.67
N THR A 74 -7.06 19.52 6.50
CA THR A 74 -7.81 18.82 7.56
C THR A 74 -7.08 17.57 8.02
N THR A 75 -6.56 16.76 7.08
CA THR A 75 -5.75 15.58 7.39
C THR A 75 -4.57 15.94 8.27
N GLU A 76 -3.77 16.93 7.90
CA GLU A 76 -2.59 17.36 8.66
C GLU A 76 -2.98 17.93 10.04
N ALA A 77 -4.08 18.67 10.12
CA ALA A 77 -4.59 19.17 11.40
C ALA A 77 -5.01 18.05 12.35
N LEU A 78 -5.69 16.99 11.85
CA LEU A 78 -6.07 15.82 12.63
C LEU A 78 -4.86 15.02 13.10
N ILE A 79 -3.85 14.85 12.26
CA ILE A 79 -2.60 14.16 12.61
C ILE A 79 -1.86 14.92 13.71
N THR A 80 -1.78 16.24 13.59
CA THR A 80 -0.99 17.08 14.50
C THR A 80 -1.70 17.35 15.83
N ARG A 81 -2.99 17.71 15.79
CA ARG A 81 -3.77 18.18 16.95
C ARG A 81 -4.63 17.11 17.60
N GLY A 82 -4.81 15.95 16.94
CA GLY A 82 -5.71 14.88 17.35
C GLY A 82 -7.07 14.95 16.68
N PHE A 83 -7.92 13.97 16.99
CA PHE A 83 -9.24 13.80 16.37
C PHE A 83 -10.27 14.71 17.03
N ILE A 84 -10.38 15.94 16.54
CA ILE A 84 -11.21 17.04 17.03
C ILE A 84 -12.30 17.28 15.99
N GLU A 85 -13.57 17.22 16.42
CA GLU A 85 -14.75 17.32 15.57
C GLU A 85 -14.82 18.67 14.82
N GLU A 86 -14.45 19.77 15.48
CA GLU A 86 -14.47 21.10 14.88
C GLU A 86 -13.49 21.26 13.69
N LEU A 87 -12.47 20.41 13.59
CA LEU A 87 -11.57 20.38 12.43
C LEU A 87 -12.26 19.77 11.22
N VAL A 88 -13.11 18.78 11.43
CA VAL A 88 -13.86 18.09 10.38
C VAL A 88 -15.11 18.87 9.97
N ALA A 89 -15.82 19.51 10.90
CA ALA A 89 -17.03 20.26 10.64
C ALA A 89 -16.89 21.39 9.61
N ARG A 90 -15.65 21.80 9.29
CA ARG A 90 -15.32 22.82 8.30
C ARG A 90 -14.99 22.24 6.93
N THR A 91 -14.98 20.94 6.79
CA THR A 91 -14.55 20.22 5.60
C THR A 91 -15.76 19.79 4.79
N ASN A 92 -15.66 19.82 3.48
CA ASN A 92 -16.70 19.27 2.60
C ASN A 92 -16.56 17.73 2.58
N THR A 93 -17.24 17.05 3.48
CA THR A 93 -17.30 15.60 3.58
C THR A 93 -18.74 15.12 3.52
N ASP A 94 -18.96 13.95 2.87
CA ASP A 94 -20.28 13.32 2.77
C ASP A 94 -20.69 12.57 4.06
N ILE A 95 -19.82 12.57 5.08
CA ILE A 95 -20.06 11.89 6.36
C ILE A 95 -20.25 12.92 7.46
N GLU A 96 -21.20 12.63 8.36
CA GLU A 96 -21.42 13.41 9.57
C GLU A 96 -20.13 13.52 10.40
N PRO A 97 -19.69 14.73 10.80
CA PRO A 97 -18.41 14.93 11.49
C PRO A 97 -18.22 14.05 12.72
N SER A 98 -19.23 13.88 13.56
CA SER A 98 -19.16 13.00 14.74
C SER A 98 -18.88 11.55 14.36
N ARG A 99 -19.57 11.05 13.33
CA ARG A 99 -19.37 9.68 12.84
C ARG A 99 -17.99 9.48 12.24
N LEU A 100 -17.47 10.49 11.53
CA LEU A 100 -16.10 10.43 11.00
C LEU A 100 -15.08 10.33 12.13
N ILE A 101 -15.22 11.14 13.18
CA ILE A 101 -14.37 11.09 14.37
C ILE A 101 -14.44 9.72 15.06
N ASP A 102 -15.63 9.12 15.16
CA ASP A 102 -15.79 7.77 15.72
C ASP A 102 -15.02 6.73 14.88
N ILE A 103 -15.12 6.77 13.55
CA ILE A 103 -14.35 5.90 12.67
C ILE A 103 -12.83 6.10 12.84
N LEU A 104 -12.37 7.33 12.95
CA LEU A 104 -10.94 7.64 13.17
C LEU A 104 -10.46 7.09 14.52
N ARG A 105 -11.26 7.20 15.56
CA ARG A 105 -10.97 6.64 16.89
C ARG A 105 -10.96 5.12 16.90
N ASP A 106 -11.82 4.47 16.13
CA ASP A 106 -11.79 3.02 15.95
C ASP A 106 -10.46 2.58 15.33
N GLN A 107 -10.00 3.28 14.27
CA GLN A 107 -8.73 2.99 13.64
C GLN A 107 -7.54 3.19 14.62
N GLU A 108 -7.53 4.31 15.38
CA GLU A 108 -6.50 4.60 16.37
C GLU A 108 -6.50 3.54 17.49
N SER A 109 -7.67 3.17 17.99
CA SER A 109 -7.83 2.16 19.04
C SER A 109 -7.36 0.77 18.57
N ALA A 110 -7.60 0.42 17.31
CA ALA A 110 -7.10 -0.83 16.74
C ALA A 110 -5.56 -0.86 16.67
N ILE A 111 -4.92 0.27 16.32
CA ILE A 111 -3.45 0.35 16.34
C ILE A 111 -2.93 0.36 17.78
N GLN A 112 -3.63 0.97 18.73
CA GLN A 112 -3.28 0.86 20.14
C GLN A 112 -3.34 -0.59 20.63
N LEU A 113 -4.36 -1.36 20.24
CA LEU A 113 -4.45 -2.80 20.53
C LEU A 113 -3.25 -3.58 19.95
N VAL A 114 -2.80 -3.22 18.74
CA VAL A 114 -1.57 -3.77 18.14
C VAL A 114 -0.36 -3.45 19.02
N MET A 115 -0.19 -2.20 19.44
CA MET A 115 0.92 -1.77 20.30
C MET A 115 0.92 -2.50 21.65
N ASP A 116 -0.25 -2.67 22.26
CA ASP A 116 -0.43 -3.40 23.51
C ASP A 116 -0.11 -4.90 23.34
N CYS A 117 -0.44 -5.47 22.19
CA CYS A 117 -0.11 -6.86 21.85
C CYS A 117 1.42 -7.03 21.74
N VAL A 118 2.11 -6.09 21.10
CA VAL A 118 3.59 -6.08 20.99
C VAL A 118 4.23 -5.91 22.37
N ALA A 119 3.81 -4.90 23.13
CA ALA A 119 4.36 -4.59 24.45
C ALA A 119 4.14 -5.76 25.45
N GLY A 120 3.00 -6.42 25.39
CA GLY A 120 2.65 -7.57 26.22
C GLY A 120 3.21 -8.90 25.71
N ASN A 121 3.94 -8.91 24.60
CA ASN A 121 4.43 -10.11 23.89
C ASN A 121 3.35 -11.20 23.76
N ARG A 122 2.12 -10.78 23.37
CA ARG A 122 0.97 -11.68 23.24
C ARG A 122 1.06 -12.46 21.94
N ASP A 123 0.51 -13.67 21.92
CA ASP A 123 0.45 -14.47 20.71
C ASP A 123 -0.41 -13.82 19.62
N PHE A 124 0.02 -13.99 18.39
CA PHE A 124 -0.75 -13.59 17.21
C PHE A 124 -1.68 -14.74 16.83
N THR A 125 -2.95 -14.62 17.16
CA THR A 125 -3.95 -15.67 17.00
C THR A 125 -5.11 -15.23 16.11
N LYS A 126 -5.92 -16.20 15.64
CA LYS A 126 -7.19 -15.92 14.95
C LYS A 126 -8.11 -15.01 15.79
N GLY A 127 -8.18 -15.26 17.12
CA GLY A 127 -8.95 -14.44 18.03
C GLY A 127 -8.53 -12.96 18.00
N PHE A 128 -7.22 -12.71 18.03
CA PHE A 128 -6.68 -11.34 17.90
C PHE A 128 -7.06 -10.69 16.56
N MET A 129 -7.04 -11.45 15.45
CA MET A 129 -7.48 -10.94 14.14
C MET A 129 -8.96 -10.55 14.15
N HIS A 130 -9.80 -11.36 14.80
CA HIS A 130 -11.24 -11.07 14.97
C HIS A 130 -11.47 -9.83 15.81
N ASP A 131 -10.74 -9.66 16.91
CA ASP A 131 -10.82 -8.47 17.78
C ASP A 131 -10.44 -7.20 16.99
N LEU A 132 -9.36 -7.25 16.21
CA LEU A 132 -8.99 -6.14 15.32
C LEU A 132 -10.08 -5.83 14.31
N HIS A 133 -10.67 -6.85 13.68
CA HIS A 133 -11.74 -6.65 12.71
C HIS A 133 -12.97 -6.02 13.36
N VAL A 134 -13.39 -6.49 14.55
CA VAL A 134 -14.50 -5.89 15.31
C VAL A 134 -14.25 -4.40 15.56
N MET A 135 -13.05 -4.07 16.05
CA MET A 135 -12.66 -2.70 16.38
C MET A 135 -12.61 -1.80 15.14
N LEU A 136 -11.94 -2.25 14.07
CA LEU A 136 -11.79 -1.50 12.81
C LEU A 136 -13.12 -1.30 12.05
N THR A 137 -14.15 -2.06 12.37
CA THR A 137 -15.47 -2.00 11.70
C THR A 137 -16.61 -1.62 12.63
N GLN A 138 -16.32 -1.13 13.86
CA GLN A 138 -17.31 -0.87 14.89
C GLN A 138 -18.43 0.07 14.42
N HIS A 139 -18.09 1.13 13.69
CA HIS A 139 -19.06 2.10 13.14
C HIS A 139 -19.45 1.82 11.69
N GLN A 140 -19.19 0.60 11.19
CA GLN A 140 -19.64 0.14 9.87
C GLN A 140 -20.70 -0.96 10.05
N ASN A 141 -21.98 -0.61 9.86
CA ASN A 141 -23.08 -1.54 10.10
C ASN A 141 -23.36 -2.47 8.91
N THR A 142 -23.05 -2.02 7.71
CA THR A 142 -23.39 -2.70 6.47
C THR A 142 -22.21 -2.75 5.52
N THR A 143 -22.29 -3.67 4.55
CA THR A 143 -21.38 -3.78 3.43
C THR A 143 -22.14 -4.19 2.18
N THR A 144 -21.53 -4.04 1.01
CA THR A 144 -22.11 -4.47 -0.25
C THR A 144 -21.73 -5.92 -0.54
N ALA A 145 -22.74 -6.78 -0.70
CA ALA A 145 -22.56 -8.12 -1.25
C ALA A 145 -23.02 -8.17 -2.71
N VAL A 146 -22.41 -9.06 -3.48
CA VAL A 146 -22.78 -9.33 -4.88
C VAL A 146 -23.36 -10.75 -4.95
N ASP A 147 -24.59 -10.87 -5.43
CA ASP A 147 -25.23 -12.18 -5.60
C ASP A 147 -24.68 -12.94 -6.84
N GLN A 148 -25.10 -14.19 -6.99
CA GLN A 148 -24.69 -15.05 -8.12
C GLN A 148 -25.08 -14.49 -9.51
N HIS A 149 -25.99 -13.51 -9.56
CA HIS A 149 -26.43 -12.84 -10.78
C HIS A 149 -25.73 -11.50 -11.03
N GLY A 150 -24.80 -11.12 -10.14
CA GLY A 150 -24.07 -9.85 -10.21
C GLY A 150 -24.82 -8.64 -9.63
N ASN A 151 -25.98 -8.85 -8.99
CA ASN A 151 -26.71 -7.74 -8.36
C ASN A 151 -26.05 -7.38 -7.04
N ARG A 152 -25.89 -6.06 -6.83
CA ARG A 152 -25.36 -5.51 -5.58
C ARG A 152 -26.52 -5.31 -4.60
N ARG A 153 -26.31 -5.77 -3.38
CA ARG A 153 -27.23 -5.53 -2.26
C ARG A 153 -26.44 -5.16 -1.00
N GLU A 154 -27.02 -4.31 -0.20
CA GLU A 154 -26.50 -4.01 1.11
C GLU A 154 -26.90 -5.11 2.10
N ILE A 155 -25.93 -5.62 2.84
CA ILE A 155 -26.10 -6.64 3.87
C ILE A 155 -25.51 -6.15 5.19
N ALA A 156 -25.98 -6.69 6.32
CA ALA A 156 -25.35 -6.45 7.61
C ALA A 156 -23.91 -7.00 7.60
N LEU A 157 -22.96 -6.20 8.10
CA LEU A 157 -21.58 -6.66 8.25
C LEU A 157 -21.44 -7.54 9.48
N ALA A 158 -21.13 -8.81 9.29
CA ALA A 158 -20.75 -9.73 10.35
C ALA A 158 -19.34 -9.38 10.84
N ARG A 159 -19.23 -8.86 12.08
CA ARG A 159 -17.96 -8.42 12.66
C ARG A 159 -17.29 -9.55 13.43
N GLY A 160 -15.97 -9.65 13.31
CA GLY A 160 -15.17 -10.64 14.05
C GLY A 160 -15.43 -12.09 13.63
N THR A 161 -15.99 -12.30 12.44
CA THR A 161 -16.21 -13.63 11.86
C THR A 161 -15.77 -13.65 10.42
N PHE A 162 -15.27 -14.78 9.95
CA PHE A 162 -14.90 -14.94 8.56
C PHE A 162 -16.13 -14.88 7.63
N LYS A 163 -15.90 -14.53 6.39
CA LYS A 163 -16.96 -14.41 5.39
C LYS A 163 -17.66 -15.74 5.13
N GLU A 164 -18.97 -15.67 4.96
CA GLU A 164 -19.80 -16.81 4.55
C GLU A 164 -20.13 -16.80 3.05
N GLN A 165 -19.91 -15.66 2.39
CA GLN A 165 -20.21 -15.46 0.98
C GLN A 165 -18.97 -14.94 0.24
N PRO A 166 -18.81 -15.29 -1.05
CA PRO A 166 -17.77 -14.69 -1.89
C PRO A 166 -17.88 -13.16 -1.90
N ASN A 167 -16.74 -12.51 -1.87
CA ASN A 167 -16.63 -11.04 -1.91
C ASN A 167 -15.73 -10.57 -3.05
N ASN A 168 -15.78 -11.26 -4.18
CA ASN A 168 -14.96 -11.04 -5.36
C ASN A 168 -15.31 -9.72 -6.06
N PRO A 169 -14.40 -8.74 -6.15
CA PRO A 169 -14.67 -7.50 -6.83
C PRO A 169 -14.66 -7.68 -8.35
N ARG A 170 -15.56 -6.97 -9.03
CA ARG A 170 -15.48 -6.75 -10.46
C ARG A 170 -14.68 -5.48 -10.72
N ARG A 171 -13.62 -5.58 -11.51
CA ARG A 171 -12.77 -4.47 -11.92
C ARG A 171 -13.50 -3.58 -12.95
N PRO A 172 -13.07 -2.32 -13.13
CA PRO A 172 -13.70 -1.40 -14.09
C PRO A 172 -13.77 -1.94 -15.52
N GLU A 173 -12.77 -2.71 -15.94
CA GLU A 173 -12.70 -3.36 -17.26
C GLU A 173 -13.57 -4.62 -17.38
N GLY A 174 -14.30 -4.98 -16.32
CA GLY A 174 -15.26 -6.08 -16.30
C GLY A 174 -14.71 -7.43 -15.84
N THR A 175 -13.39 -7.56 -15.64
CA THR A 175 -12.75 -8.78 -15.13
C THR A 175 -13.07 -8.99 -13.64
N ILE A 176 -13.07 -10.25 -13.20
CA ILE A 176 -13.29 -10.61 -11.79
C ILE A 176 -11.95 -10.93 -11.13
N HIS A 177 -11.74 -10.39 -9.94
CA HIS A 177 -10.67 -10.83 -9.06
C HIS A 177 -11.25 -11.77 -8.01
N GLU A 178 -10.84 -13.02 -8.04
CA GLU A 178 -11.34 -14.07 -7.15
C GLU A 178 -10.48 -14.15 -5.88
N TYR A 179 -11.09 -13.94 -4.73
CA TYR A 179 -10.48 -14.19 -3.42
C TYR A 179 -10.76 -15.62 -2.94
N CYS A 180 -10.08 -16.06 -1.89
CA CYS A 180 -10.28 -17.37 -1.29
C CYS A 180 -11.78 -17.67 -1.06
N PRO A 181 -12.31 -18.81 -1.55
CA PRO A 181 -13.67 -19.21 -1.27
C PRO A 181 -13.92 -19.38 0.24
N PRO A 182 -15.11 -19.05 0.76
CA PRO A 182 -15.41 -19.12 2.19
C PRO A 182 -15.05 -20.44 2.86
N ILE A 183 -15.27 -21.55 2.17
CA ILE A 183 -15.00 -22.91 2.67
C ILE A 183 -13.51 -23.18 2.98
N HIS A 184 -12.60 -22.42 2.36
CA HIS A 184 -11.14 -22.57 2.53
C HIS A 184 -10.51 -21.53 3.44
N VAL A 185 -11.25 -20.48 3.83
CA VAL A 185 -10.70 -19.34 4.61
C VAL A 185 -10.07 -19.81 5.92
N GLU A 186 -10.73 -20.69 6.66
CA GLU A 186 -10.24 -21.17 7.96
C GLU A 186 -8.89 -21.88 7.81
N SER A 187 -8.78 -22.82 6.86
CA SER A 187 -7.54 -23.58 6.62
C SER A 187 -6.41 -22.69 6.08
N GLU A 188 -6.72 -21.73 5.21
CA GLU A 188 -5.72 -20.81 4.68
C GLU A 188 -5.17 -19.86 5.76
N ILE A 189 -6.02 -19.38 6.67
CA ILE A 189 -5.56 -18.58 7.82
C ILE A 189 -4.71 -19.43 8.77
N GLU A 190 -5.06 -20.68 9.01
CA GLU A 190 -4.21 -21.59 9.81
C GLU A 190 -2.82 -21.81 9.18
N ASN A 191 -2.79 -22.03 7.87
CA ASN A 191 -1.52 -22.13 7.13
C ASN A 191 -0.70 -20.83 7.26
N LEU A 192 -1.33 -19.68 7.04
CA LEU A 192 -0.68 -18.37 7.13
C LEU A 192 -0.03 -18.12 8.50
N LEU A 193 -0.75 -18.43 9.58
CA LEU A 193 -0.27 -18.24 10.95
C LEU A 193 0.85 -19.24 11.31
N ASN A 194 0.71 -20.50 10.89
CA ASN A 194 1.73 -21.52 11.14
C ASN A 194 3.05 -21.17 10.44
N TRP A 195 3.01 -20.76 9.19
CA TRP A 195 4.22 -20.34 8.47
C TRP A 195 4.84 -19.07 9.03
N LEU A 196 4.02 -18.11 9.48
CA LEU A 196 4.53 -16.88 10.10
C LEU A 196 5.42 -17.18 11.32
N ASP A 197 5.07 -18.20 12.11
CA ASP A 197 5.86 -18.62 13.27
C ASP A 197 7.24 -19.18 12.90
N ASP A 198 7.38 -19.73 11.69
CA ASP A 198 8.64 -20.27 11.17
C ASP A 198 9.60 -19.18 10.65
N TYR A 199 9.11 -17.94 10.42
CA TYR A 199 9.88 -16.88 9.74
C TYR A 199 10.46 -15.82 10.67
N LYS A 200 10.69 -16.15 11.95
CA LYS A 200 11.19 -15.21 12.98
C LYS A 200 12.59 -14.66 12.70
N ASP A 201 13.41 -15.44 11.96
CA ASP A 201 14.80 -15.11 11.63
C ASP A 201 14.96 -14.50 10.22
N GLU A 202 13.86 -14.33 9.49
CA GLU A 202 13.85 -13.74 8.15
C GLU A 202 13.79 -12.21 8.20
N ASP A 203 14.08 -11.55 7.08
CA ASP A 203 13.96 -10.09 6.98
C ASP A 203 12.53 -9.62 7.32
N PRO A 204 12.35 -8.75 8.33
CA PRO A 204 11.02 -8.39 8.83
C PRO A 204 10.14 -7.69 7.80
N ILE A 205 10.73 -6.93 6.86
CA ILE A 205 9.94 -6.28 5.79
C ILE A 205 9.51 -7.32 4.77
N VAL A 206 10.35 -8.27 4.44
CA VAL A 206 9.98 -9.38 3.53
C VAL A 206 8.85 -10.19 4.14
N VAL A 207 8.96 -10.58 5.41
CA VAL A 207 7.91 -11.32 6.13
C VAL A 207 6.62 -10.53 6.22
N ALA A 208 6.69 -9.24 6.59
CA ALA A 208 5.52 -8.37 6.69
C ALA A 208 4.83 -8.19 5.32
N THR A 209 5.61 -8.09 4.24
CA THR A 209 5.10 -7.97 2.88
C THR A 209 4.44 -9.27 2.41
N TRP A 210 5.10 -10.40 2.63
CA TRP A 210 4.55 -11.71 2.31
C TRP A 210 3.24 -11.95 3.06
N PHE A 211 3.22 -11.71 4.37
CA PHE A 211 2.02 -11.87 5.19
C PHE A 211 0.88 -10.95 4.70
N HIS A 212 1.19 -9.69 4.45
CA HIS A 212 0.23 -8.72 3.94
C HIS A 212 -0.43 -9.19 2.65
N HIS A 213 0.37 -9.63 1.67
CA HIS A 213 -0.14 -10.11 0.40
C HIS A 213 -0.97 -11.39 0.59
N ARG A 214 -0.47 -12.41 1.31
CA ARG A 214 -1.22 -13.66 1.53
C ARG A 214 -2.53 -13.43 2.27
N PHE A 215 -2.55 -12.53 3.26
CA PHE A 215 -3.78 -12.12 3.95
C PHE A 215 -4.76 -11.44 2.99
N THR A 216 -4.31 -10.55 2.13
CA THR A 216 -5.18 -9.89 1.15
C THR A 216 -5.66 -10.85 0.06
N GLN A 217 -4.90 -11.87 -0.30
CA GLN A 217 -5.27 -12.95 -1.21
C GLN A 217 -6.35 -13.87 -0.61
N ILE A 218 -6.27 -14.18 0.68
CA ILE A 218 -7.32 -14.91 1.41
C ILE A 218 -8.59 -14.05 1.50
N HIS A 219 -8.44 -12.78 1.86
CA HIS A 219 -9.54 -11.83 2.04
C HIS A 219 -10.61 -12.36 2.98
N PRO A 220 -10.25 -12.67 4.24
CA PRO A 220 -11.04 -13.56 5.09
C PRO A 220 -12.38 -12.98 5.57
N TYR A 221 -12.52 -11.66 5.64
CA TYR A 221 -13.74 -11.00 6.11
C TYR A 221 -14.62 -10.55 4.94
N GLN A 222 -15.90 -10.31 5.18
CA GLN A 222 -16.81 -9.81 4.16
C GLN A 222 -16.42 -8.40 3.70
N ASP A 223 -15.87 -7.58 4.60
CA ASP A 223 -15.30 -6.25 4.36
C ASP A 223 -14.23 -5.95 5.42
N GLY A 224 -13.49 -4.84 5.29
CA GLY A 224 -12.46 -4.43 6.26
C GLY A 224 -11.12 -5.14 6.15
N ASN A 225 -10.93 -6.01 5.16
CA ASN A 225 -9.71 -6.80 4.99
C ASN A 225 -8.45 -5.95 4.81
N GLY A 226 -8.50 -4.88 4.03
CA GLY A 226 -7.36 -3.98 3.85
C GLY A 226 -6.96 -3.27 5.14
N ARG A 227 -7.91 -2.86 5.97
CA ARG A 227 -7.68 -2.26 7.29
C ARG A 227 -6.98 -3.24 8.23
N VAL A 228 -7.52 -4.46 8.31
CA VAL A 228 -6.93 -5.55 9.12
C VAL A 228 -5.55 -5.91 8.60
N ALA A 229 -5.36 -6.06 7.29
CA ALA A 229 -4.05 -6.36 6.69
C ALA A 229 -2.98 -5.34 7.10
N ARG A 230 -3.28 -4.04 7.01
CA ARG A 230 -2.33 -2.96 7.41
C ARG A 230 -2.05 -2.96 8.91
N ALA A 231 -3.06 -3.20 9.75
CA ALA A 231 -2.86 -3.32 11.19
C ALA A 231 -1.99 -4.52 11.57
N LEU A 232 -2.20 -5.67 10.93
CA LEU A 232 -1.39 -6.88 11.15
C LEU A 232 0.02 -6.74 10.59
N THR A 233 0.19 -6.08 9.45
CA THR A 233 1.52 -5.74 8.92
C THR A 233 2.29 -4.85 9.90
N THR A 234 1.62 -3.86 10.47
CA THR A 234 2.17 -3.02 11.54
C THR A 234 2.58 -3.84 12.77
N LEU A 235 1.78 -4.83 13.17
CA LEU A 235 2.13 -5.76 14.25
C LEU A 235 3.46 -6.47 13.97
N ILE A 236 3.62 -7.04 12.77
CA ILE A 236 4.83 -7.78 12.39
C ILE A 236 6.05 -6.86 12.42
N LEU A 237 5.96 -5.69 11.82
CA LEU A 237 7.05 -4.70 11.82
C LEU A 237 7.41 -4.24 13.22
N MET A 238 6.43 -3.91 14.06
CA MET A 238 6.67 -3.46 15.43
C MET A 238 7.28 -4.55 16.33
N ARG A 239 6.96 -5.82 16.11
CA ARG A 239 7.63 -6.95 16.79
C ARG A 239 9.11 -7.05 16.45
N ALA A 240 9.48 -6.64 15.25
CA ALA A 240 10.88 -6.52 14.82
C ALA A 240 11.51 -5.17 15.22
N ASN A 241 10.88 -4.41 16.13
CA ASN A 241 11.30 -3.09 16.56
C ASN A 241 11.36 -2.04 15.43
N LEU A 242 10.62 -2.24 14.36
CA LEU A 242 10.41 -1.27 13.29
C LEU A 242 9.20 -0.38 13.59
N LEU A 243 8.83 0.48 12.65
CA LEU A 243 7.79 1.49 12.83
C LEU A 243 6.44 1.06 12.22
N PRO A 244 5.31 1.68 12.62
CA PRO A 244 4.02 1.45 11.97
C PRO A 244 4.06 1.77 10.48
N LEU A 245 3.54 0.87 9.63
CA LEU A 245 3.49 1.05 8.18
C LEU A 245 2.38 2.03 7.79
N VAL A 246 2.76 3.17 7.25
CA VAL A 246 1.81 4.16 6.71
C VAL A 246 1.86 4.17 5.19
N ILE A 247 0.76 3.78 4.55
CA ILE A 247 0.53 3.94 3.12
C ILE A 247 -0.43 5.11 2.95
N ASP A 248 0.03 6.22 2.38
CA ASP A 248 -0.81 7.38 2.16
C ASP A 248 -1.59 7.31 0.82
N ARG A 249 -2.56 8.20 0.67
CA ARG A 249 -3.42 8.27 -0.52
C ARG A 249 -2.66 8.48 -1.83
N ASP A 250 -1.50 9.16 -1.80
CA ASP A 250 -0.71 9.43 -3.01
C ASP A 250 -0.03 8.15 -3.52
N MET A 251 0.19 7.18 -2.65
CA MET A 251 0.78 5.89 -2.97
C MET A 251 -0.25 4.83 -3.35
N ARG A 252 -1.55 5.16 -3.30
CA ARG A 252 -2.63 4.19 -3.52
C ARG A 252 -2.51 3.45 -4.85
N ALA A 253 -2.20 4.15 -5.94
CA ALA A 253 -2.05 3.51 -7.25
C ALA A 253 -0.84 2.55 -7.26
N GLU A 254 0.33 3.02 -6.78
CA GLU A 254 1.54 2.19 -6.69
C GLU A 254 1.32 0.96 -5.79
N TYR A 255 0.59 1.13 -4.68
CA TYR A 255 0.27 0.03 -3.76
C TYR A 255 -0.64 -1.02 -4.41
N LEU A 256 -1.68 -0.61 -5.13
CA LEU A 256 -2.56 -1.53 -5.83
C LEU A 256 -1.84 -2.25 -6.97
N ASP A 257 -1.03 -1.54 -7.77
CA ASP A 257 -0.22 -2.13 -8.83
C ASP A 257 0.80 -3.15 -8.27
N ALA A 258 1.35 -2.88 -7.08
CA ALA A 258 2.28 -3.79 -6.40
C ALA A 258 1.57 -5.04 -5.87
N LEU A 259 0.32 -4.93 -5.36
CA LEU A 259 -0.49 -6.08 -4.98
C LEU A 259 -0.85 -6.94 -6.20
N GLU A 260 -1.24 -6.33 -7.33
CA GLU A 260 -1.50 -7.06 -8.58
C GLU A 260 -0.25 -7.77 -9.10
N SER A 261 0.93 -7.18 -8.94
CA SER A 261 2.19 -7.84 -9.29
C SER A 261 2.46 -9.04 -8.38
N ALA A 262 2.16 -8.94 -7.10
CA ALA A 262 2.30 -10.01 -6.14
C ALA A 262 1.32 -11.16 -6.40
N ASP A 263 0.08 -10.89 -6.85
CA ASP A 263 -0.88 -11.89 -7.33
C ASP A 263 -0.34 -12.71 -8.52
N LEU A 264 0.55 -12.11 -9.32
CA LEU A 264 1.23 -12.76 -10.43
C LEU A 264 2.56 -13.44 -10.02
N GLY A 265 2.88 -13.50 -8.73
CA GLY A 265 4.09 -14.13 -8.18
C GLY A 265 5.31 -13.21 -8.07
N GLU A 266 5.15 -11.89 -8.23
CA GLU A 266 6.22 -10.91 -8.16
C GLU A 266 6.06 -10.03 -6.91
N LEU A 267 6.53 -10.51 -5.74
CA LEU A 267 6.44 -9.81 -4.45
C LEU A 267 7.36 -8.59 -4.34
N THR A 268 8.44 -8.54 -5.13
CA THR A 268 9.47 -7.49 -5.06
C THR A 268 8.94 -6.06 -5.14
N PRO A 269 7.94 -5.70 -6.00
CA PRO A 269 7.41 -4.34 -6.03
C PRO A 269 6.78 -3.92 -4.70
N LEU A 270 6.02 -4.83 -4.04
CA LEU A 270 5.38 -4.56 -2.76
C LEU A 270 6.41 -4.45 -1.63
N ALA A 271 7.40 -5.35 -1.59
CA ALA A 271 8.50 -5.31 -0.61
C ALA A 271 9.33 -4.03 -0.75
N THR A 272 9.62 -3.61 -1.97
CA THR A 272 10.32 -2.35 -2.24
C THR A 272 9.52 -1.12 -1.79
N LEU A 273 8.20 -1.14 -1.99
CA LEU A 273 7.32 -0.09 -1.49
C LEU A 273 7.36 -0.03 0.05
N PHE A 274 7.17 -1.15 0.75
CA PHE A 274 7.19 -1.21 2.21
C PHE A 274 8.54 -0.81 2.78
N ALA A 275 9.64 -1.31 2.20
CA ALA A 275 11.00 -0.92 2.58
C ALA A 275 11.26 0.59 2.41
N ARG A 276 10.73 1.20 1.37
CA ARG A 276 10.85 2.64 1.15
C ARG A 276 10.06 3.44 2.18
N LEU A 277 8.86 2.99 2.53
CA LEU A 277 8.01 3.63 3.54
C LEU A 277 8.67 3.54 4.92
N GLU A 278 9.12 2.35 5.29
CA GLU A 278 9.80 2.11 6.56
C GLU A 278 11.09 2.94 6.67
N ARG A 279 11.91 2.95 5.61
CA ARG A 279 13.10 3.79 5.57
C ARG A 279 12.78 5.27 5.76
N ALA A 280 11.71 5.78 5.15
CA ALA A 280 11.30 7.16 5.31
C ALA A 280 10.86 7.46 6.75
N ALA A 281 10.11 6.55 7.38
CA ALA A 281 9.69 6.67 8.77
C ALA A 281 10.87 6.62 9.75
N ILE A 282 11.83 5.71 9.54
CA ILE A 282 13.08 5.65 10.34
C ILE A 282 13.87 6.95 10.24
N LEU A 283 14.06 7.49 9.03
CA LEU A 283 14.78 8.74 8.85
C LEU A 283 14.07 9.92 9.49
N GLU A 284 12.75 9.98 9.47
CA GLU A 284 11.95 10.97 10.16
C GLU A 284 12.10 10.81 11.69
N ALA A 285 12.04 9.59 12.22
CA ALA A 285 12.24 9.32 13.64
C ALA A 285 13.64 9.70 14.13
N LEU A 286 14.68 9.38 13.36
CA LEU A 286 16.04 9.74 13.67
C LEU A 286 16.26 11.27 13.66
N SER A 287 15.49 12.04 12.86
CA SER A 287 15.56 13.50 12.88
C SER A 287 15.05 14.11 14.18
N VAL A 288 14.13 13.42 14.87
CA VAL A 288 13.62 13.85 16.18
C VAL A 288 14.69 13.72 17.29
N ASP A 289 15.61 12.76 17.15
CA ASP A 289 16.72 12.51 18.08
C ASP A 289 17.89 13.52 17.88
N ALA A 290 18.06 14.02 16.66
CA ALA A 290 19.24 14.82 16.27
C ALA A 290 19.36 16.21 16.95
N ASP A 291 18.30 16.69 17.58
CA ASP A 291 18.34 17.95 18.37
C ASP A 291 19.20 17.82 19.64
N THR A 292 19.72 16.61 19.94
CA THR A 292 20.45 16.35 21.20
C THR A 292 21.93 16.00 21.03
N ASP A 293 22.46 15.66 19.82
CA ASP A 293 23.86 15.23 19.65
C ASP A 293 24.46 15.57 18.26
N ILE A 294 25.56 16.33 18.21
CA ILE A 294 26.22 16.83 16.98
C ILE A 294 26.79 15.70 16.10
N ASP A 295 27.27 14.60 16.66
CA ASP A 295 27.83 13.45 15.90
C ASP A 295 26.74 12.64 15.20
N GLN A 296 25.56 12.58 15.80
CA GLN A 296 24.38 11.95 15.19
C GLN A 296 23.80 12.83 14.08
N ALA A 297 23.77 14.14 14.27
CA ALA A 297 23.37 15.08 13.23
C ALA A 297 24.22 14.90 11.95
N HIS A 298 25.50 14.58 12.07
CA HIS A 298 26.37 14.31 10.92
C HIS A 298 26.05 12.98 10.19
N LYS A 299 25.81 11.90 10.95
CA LYS A 299 25.39 10.60 10.39
C LYS A 299 24.01 10.71 9.75
N LEU A 300 23.09 11.42 10.40
CA LEU A 300 21.76 11.71 9.89
C LEU A 300 21.81 12.54 8.60
N THR A 301 22.59 13.61 8.59
CA THR A 301 22.77 14.47 7.41
C THR A 301 23.26 13.64 6.22
N THR A 302 24.22 12.73 6.44
CA THR A 302 24.75 11.85 5.40
C THR A 302 23.66 10.87 4.89
N ALA A 303 22.87 10.28 5.80
CA ALA A 303 21.77 9.38 5.44
C ALA A 303 20.63 10.12 4.72
N VAL A 304 20.28 11.33 5.15
CA VAL A 304 19.29 12.20 4.49
C VAL A 304 19.76 12.62 3.10
N ILE A 305 21.02 13.01 2.95
CA ILE A 305 21.61 13.36 1.64
C ILE A 305 21.58 12.14 0.71
N ALA A 306 21.95 10.96 1.19
CA ALA A 306 21.90 9.72 0.40
C ALA A 306 20.47 9.38 -0.03
N ASN A 307 19.49 9.55 0.86
CA ASN A 307 18.07 9.34 0.54
C ASN A 307 17.52 10.35 -0.46
N LEU A 308 17.87 11.63 -0.30
CA LEU A 308 17.52 12.68 -1.26
C LEU A 308 18.14 12.38 -2.64
N ALA A 309 19.42 12.01 -2.69
CA ALA A 309 20.10 11.63 -3.92
C ALA A 309 19.41 10.44 -4.61
N ALA A 310 19.04 9.40 -3.84
CA ALA A 310 18.30 8.25 -4.35
C ALA A 310 16.91 8.66 -4.89
N LYS A 311 16.20 9.55 -4.19
CA LYS A 311 14.89 10.08 -4.61
C LYS A 311 14.98 10.91 -5.90
N PHE A 312 16.03 11.73 -6.04
CA PHE A 312 16.28 12.50 -7.25
C PHE A 312 16.66 11.59 -8.42
N ASN A 313 17.52 10.59 -8.20
CA ASN A 313 17.90 9.63 -9.22
C ASN A 313 16.70 8.82 -9.71
N ARG A 314 15.82 8.35 -8.81
CA ARG A 314 14.60 7.63 -9.17
C ARG A 314 13.61 8.50 -9.94
N LYS A 315 13.42 9.77 -9.55
CA LYS A 315 12.59 10.72 -10.33
C LYS A 315 13.15 10.91 -11.73
N ARG A 316 14.48 10.97 -11.87
CA ARG A 316 15.16 11.09 -13.14
C ARG A 316 14.99 9.83 -14.00
N GLU A 317 15.14 8.64 -13.42
CA GLU A 317 14.92 7.36 -14.13
C GLU A 317 13.46 7.20 -14.61
N VAL A 318 12.48 7.53 -13.77
CA VAL A 318 11.05 7.53 -14.15
C VAL A 318 10.79 8.52 -15.28
N HIS A 319 11.36 9.71 -15.19
CA HIS A 319 11.24 10.73 -16.23
C HIS A 319 11.89 10.28 -17.55
N ASP A 320 13.10 9.75 -17.48
CA ASP A 320 13.85 9.23 -18.64
C ASP A 320 13.12 8.03 -19.28
N THR A 321 12.52 7.16 -18.45
CA THR A 321 11.72 6.03 -18.95
C THR A 321 10.45 6.50 -19.66
N LYS A 322 9.75 7.50 -19.11
CA LYS A 322 8.59 8.12 -19.77
C LYS A 322 9.00 8.78 -21.09
N LEU A 323 10.10 9.53 -21.10
CA LEU A 323 10.64 10.15 -22.33
C LEU A 323 11.00 9.11 -23.39
N ARG A 324 11.64 7.99 -23.02
CA ARG A 324 11.94 6.89 -23.95
C ARG A 324 10.68 6.30 -24.56
N LYS A 325 9.63 6.05 -23.76
CA LYS A 325 8.32 5.57 -24.26
C LYS A 325 7.66 6.57 -25.21
N VAL A 326 7.62 7.85 -24.85
CA VAL A 326 7.06 8.90 -25.72
C VAL A 326 7.84 9.00 -27.02
N ASN A 327 9.17 8.97 -26.97
CA ASN A 327 10.02 9.03 -28.17
C ASN A 327 9.86 7.78 -29.07
N ALA A 328 9.65 6.59 -28.47
CA ALA A 328 9.37 5.38 -29.23
C ALA A 328 8.06 5.48 -30.00
N VAL A 329 6.98 5.88 -29.33
CA VAL A 329 5.67 6.11 -29.96
C VAL A 329 5.72 7.20 -31.02
N ALA A 330 6.41 8.31 -30.76
CA ALA A 330 6.59 9.39 -31.72
C ALA A 330 7.37 8.93 -32.97
N LYS A 331 8.34 8.04 -32.79
CA LYS A 331 9.10 7.43 -33.90
C LYS A 331 8.22 6.51 -34.75
N GLU A 332 7.40 5.67 -34.12
CA GLU A 332 6.46 4.79 -34.83
C GLU A 332 5.42 5.60 -35.62
N LEU A 333 4.80 6.60 -34.99
CA LEU A 333 3.82 7.48 -35.66
C LEU A 333 4.45 8.20 -36.85
N ARG A 334 5.69 8.66 -36.72
CA ARG A 334 6.41 9.33 -37.82
C ARG A 334 6.70 8.35 -38.97
N GLN A 335 7.08 7.11 -38.69
CA GLN A 335 7.29 6.09 -39.72
C GLN A 335 5.98 5.71 -40.41
N GLN A 336 4.89 5.56 -39.64
CA GLN A 336 3.59 5.23 -40.19
C GLN A 336 3.06 6.36 -41.08
N SER A 337 3.09 7.62 -40.60
CA SER A 337 2.68 8.80 -41.39
C SER A 337 3.50 8.97 -42.67
N ARG A 338 4.80 8.65 -42.61
CA ARG A 338 5.66 8.69 -43.80
C ARG A 338 5.26 7.59 -44.81
N GLY A 339 4.97 6.38 -44.33
CA GLY A 339 4.49 5.28 -45.17
C GLY A 339 3.15 5.61 -45.85
N ASP A 340 2.21 6.17 -45.09
CA ASP A 340 0.89 6.58 -45.58
C ASP A 340 1.01 7.70 -46.63
N LEU A 341 1.93 8.66 -46.44
CA LEU A 341 2.20 9.73 -47.40
C LEU A 341 2.86 9.17 -48.68
N GLU A 342 3.85 8.30 -48.57
CA GLU A 342 4.50 7.66 -49.72
C GLU A 342 3.50 6.83 -50.54
N GLN A 343 2.61 6.09 -49.85
CA GLN A 343 1.53 5.34 -50.52
C GLN A 343 0.52 6.22 -51.20
N SER A 344 0.09 7.30 -50.55
CA SER A 344 -0.83 8.30 -51.13
C SER A 344 -0.20 9.01 -52.33
N PHE A 345 1.09 9.32 -52.27
CA PHE A 345 1.83 9.95 -53.39
C PHE A 345 1.98 8.97 -54.58
N SER A 346 2.22 7.68 -54.31
CA SER A 346 2.24 6.65 -55.35
C SER A 346 0.89 6.52 -56.04
N GLN A 347 -0.20 6.43 -55.29
CA GLN A 347 -1.56 6.36 -55.83
C GLN A 347 -1.92 7.57 -56.66
N LEU A 348 -1.54 8.79 -56.22
CA LEU A 348 -1.75 10.02 -56.94
C LEU A 348 -0.97 10.03 -58.25
N LYS A 349 0.30 9.57 -58.23
CA LYS A 349 1.14 9.46 -59.40
C LYS A 349 0.59 8.49 -60.43
N ASP A 350 0.12 7.33 -59.99
CA ASP A 350 -0.50 6.33 -60.84
C ASP A 350 -1.80 6.82 -61.44
N SER A 351 -2.64 7.54 -60.68
CA SER A 351 -3.86 8.16 -61.16
C SER A 351 -3.61 9.26 -62.19
N LEU A 352 -2.56 10.09 -61.96
CA LEU A 352 -2.19 11.15 -62.90
C LEU A 352 -1.58 10.57 -64.20
N ALA A 353 -0.84 9.49 -64.14
CA ALA A 353 -0.28 8.81 -65.29
C ALA A 353 -1.37 8.24 -66.22
N VAL A 354 -2.54 7.85 -65.68
CA VAL A 354 -3.72 7.43 -66.44
C VAL A 354 -4.36 8.60 -67.21
N ILE A 355 -4.37 9.82 -66.60
CA ILE A 355 -5.00 11.02 -67.16
C ILE A 355 -4.09 11.73 -68.14
N TYR A 356 -2.76 11.75 -67.86
CA TYR A 356 -1.74 12.43 -68.67
C TYR A 356 -0.56 11.47 -68.95
N PRO A 357 -0.67 10.61 -70.01
CA PRO A 357 0.35 9.55 -70.24
C PRO A 357 1.75 10.06 -70.62
N SER A 358 1.93 11.34 -70.94
CA SER A 358 3.19 11.83 -71.53
C SER A 358 3.98 12.85 -70.70
N GLU A 359 3.52 13.28 -69.50
CA GLU A 359 4.16 14.42 -68.79
C GLU A 359 4.26 14.32 -67.25
N VAL A 360 4.27 13.13 -66.64
CA VAL A 360 4.37 13.08 -65.14
C VAL A 360 5.82 12.81 -64.72
N HIS A 361 6.63 13.86 -64.63
CA HIS A 361 7.84 13.88 -63.81
C HIS A 361 7.52 14.58 -62.47
N ILE A 362 7.24 13.80 -61.43
CA ILE A 362 7.18 14.29 -60.05
C ILE A 362 8.49 13.81 -59.37
N SER A 363 9.39 14.75 -59.08
CA SER A 363 10.62 14.56 -58.34
C SER A 363 10.36 14.48 -56.82
#